data_43059d58fcdba4e1513321f3180231c2
#
_entry.id   43059d58fcdba4e1513321f3180231c2
#
_cell.length_a   1.000
_cell.length_b   1.000
_cell.length_c   1.000
_cell.angle_alpha   90.00
_cell.angle_beta   90.00
_cell.angle_gamma   90.00
#
_symmetry.space_group_name_H-M   'P 1'
#
loop_
_entity.id
_entity.type
_entity.pdbx_description
1 polymer ?
#
loop_
_entity_poly.entity_id
_entity_poly.type
_entity_poly.pdbx_seq_one_letter_code
_entity_poly.pdbx_strand_id
1 'polypeptide(L)'
;MKPDPYDYEMYLWSNGTAYVDAEGTLEGNLNSDKAKEVFQMFQDMEKDGYAVATEKSGTDEFRAGNTGMYVYGSWSINTLKEDGVNFGVVNIPSFGSQPSISILSSSGISMSKDSKNKEAAWEFIKFWTNEEMNKERIGMELPVLYSVVESEGIMEQPEYAPFYTMLEQSSDYTPSSFIYESWSELSENLSLSFERVFNPSAMENVSDVLDEAAQQ
;
A
#
# COMPACT_ATOMS: atom_id res chain seq x y z
N MET A 1 -11.34 5.29 3.49
CA MET A 1 -10.29 4.37 3.01
C MET A 1 -10.95 3.11 2.50
N LYS A 2 -10.55 2.59 1.34
CA LYS A 2 -11.07 1.31 0.85
C LYS A 2 -10.48 0.19 1.72
N PRO A 3 -11.28 -0.67 2.31
CA PRO A 3 -10.77 -1.83 3.06
C PRO A 3 -10.30 -2.92 2.08
N ASP A 4 -9.06 -2.80 1.62
CA ASP A 4 -8.42 -3.74 0.70
C ASP A 4 -7.38 -4.56 1.46
N PRO A 5 -7.44 -5.89 1.46
CA PRO A 5 -6.48 -6.73 2.18
C PRO A 5 -5.03 -6.43 1.83
N TYR A 6 -4.73 -6.12 0.57
CA TYR A 6 -3.38 -5.76 0.16
C TYR A 6 -2.90 -4.49 0.87
N ASP A 7 -3.73 -3.45 0.92
CA ASP A 7 -3.36 -2.18 1.55
C ASP A 7 -3.27 -2.27 3.08
N TYR A 8 -4.08 -3.13 3.71
CA TYR A 8 -4.07 -3.27 5.18
C TYR A 8 -2.85 -3.99 5.73
N GLU A 9 -2.15 -4.78 4.93
CA GLU A 9 -1.00 -5.56 5.38
C GLU A 9 0.13 -4.67 5.93
N MET A 10 0.34 -3.49 5.37
CA MET A 10 1.34 -2.54 5.86
C MET A 10 1.09 -2.09 7.30
N TYR A 11 -0.17 -2.01 7.74
CA TYR A 11 -0.49 -1.67 9.13
C TYR A 11 -0.23 -2.83 10.08
N LEU A 12 -0.44 -4.07 9.63
CA LEU A 12 -0.06 -5.24 10.39
C LEU A 12 1.45 -5.28 10.60
N TRP A 13 2.24 -5.08 9.56
CA TRP A 13 3.69 -5.00 9.65
C TRP A 13 4.14 -3.86 10.59
N SER A 14 3.50 -2.70 10.47
CA SER A 14 3.77 -1.54 11.34
C SER A 14 3.32 -1.76 12.80
N ASN A 15 2.65 -2.86 13.11
CA ASN A 15 2.39 -3.35 14.47
C ASN A 15 3.18 -4.64 14.80
N GLY A 16 4.07 -5.09 13.92
CA GLY A 16 4.94 -6.25 14.12
C GLY A 16 4.20 -7.59 14.05
N THR A 17 3.24 -7.70 13.14
CA THR A 17 2.53 -8.92 12.74
C THR A 17 2.30 -8.93 11.23
N ALA A 18 1.66 -9.95 10.68
CA ALA A 18 1.30 -10.09 9.27
C ALA A 18 0.00 -10.89 9.12
N TYR A 19 -0.50 -11.10 7.92
CA TYR A 19 -1.59 -12.06 7.69
C TYR A 19 -1.12 -13.50 7.88
N VAL A 20 0.06 -13.80 7.37
CA VAL A 20 0.65 -15.13 7.41
C VAL A 20 2.10 -15.05 7.86
N ASP A 21 2.62 -16.16 8.40
CA ASP A 21 4.07 -16.34 8.60
C ASP A 21 4.79 -16.75 7.28
N ALA A 22 6.07 -17.05 7.40
CA ALA A 22 6.89 -17.47 6.25
C ALA A 22 6.45 -18.82 5.63
N GLU A 23 5.73 -19.63 6.40
CA GLU A 23 5.16 -20.92 6.01
C GLU A 23 3.74 -20.78 5.43
N GLY A 24 3.17 -19.58 5.44
CA GLY A 24 1.81 -19.31 4.95
C GLY A 24 0.70 -19.63 5.97
N THR A 25 1.00 -19.65 7.27
CA THR A 25 0.02 -19.96 8.31
C THR A 25 -0.74 -18.70 8.73
N LEU A 26 -2.07 -18.75 8.67
CA LEU A 26 -2.96 -17.67 9.10
C LEU A 26 -3.15 -17.65 10.62
N GLU A 27 -3.37 -18.82 11.22
CA GLU A 27 -3.66 -18.95 12.65
C GLU A 27 -2.47 -18.49 13.50
N GLY A 28 -2.73 -17.62 14.46
CA GLY A 28 -1.71 -17.00 15.31
C GLY A 28 -1.04 -15.77 14.68
N ASN A 29 -1.30 -15.48 13.41
CA ASN A 29 -0.84 -14.28 12.70
C ASN A 29 -2.02 -13.32 12.44
N LEU A 30 -2.94 -13.68 11.56
CA LEU A 30 -4.15 -12.91 11.26
C LEU A 30 -5.01 -12.64 12.51
N ASN A 31 -5.13 -13.60 13.40
CA ASN A 31 -5.92 -13.49 14.64
C ASN A 31 -5.08 -13.21 15.89
N SER A 32 -3.83 -12.78 15.73
CA SER A 32 -2.99 -12.34 16.85
C SER A 32 -3.58 -11.11 17.55
N ASP A 33 -3.20 -10.88 18.81
CA ASP A 33 -3.60 -9.67 19.55
C ASP A 33 -3.17 -8.39 18.81
N LYS A 34 -2.00 -8.40 18.16
CA LYS A 34 -1.50 -7.27 17.37
C LYS A 34 -2.32 -7.02 16.11
N ALA A 35 -2.77 -8.06 15.42
CA ALA A 35 -3.66 -7.91 14.28
C ALA A 35 -5.03 -7.36 14.73
N LYS A 36 -5.58 -7.93 15.80
CA LYS A 36 -6.84 -7.46 16.40
C LYS A 36 -6.77 -5.99 16.82
N GLU A 37 -5.64 -5.54 17.38
CA GLU A 37 -5.41 -4.13 17.74
C GLU A 37 -5.49 -3.21 16.51
N VAL A 38 -4.88 -3.59 15.38
CA VAL A 38 -4.94 -2.81 14.13
C VAL A 38 -6.38 -2.66 13.63
N PHE A 39 -7.10 -3.77 13.51
CA PHE A 39 -8.48 -3.76 13.02
C PHE A 39 -9.43 -3.04 13.98
N GLN A 40 -9.23 -3.21 15.29
CA GLN A 40 -10.03 -2.51 16.30
C GLN A 40 -9.82 -1.00 16.24
N MET A 41 -8.57 -0.54 16.08
CA MET A 41 -8.28 0.87 15.91
C MET A 41 -9.05 1.47 14.73
N PHE A 42 -9.02 0.83 13.55
CA PHE A 42 -9.74 1.32 12.39
C PHE A 42 -11.26 1.26 12.57
N GLN A 43 -11.79 0.21 13.21
CA GLN A 43 -13.20 0.12 13.53
C GLN A 43 -13.64 1.25 14.48
N ASP A 44 -12.83 1.55 15.49
CA ASP A 44 -13.10 2.63 16.43
C ASP A 44 -13.03 4.00 15.75
N MET A 45 -12.05 4.22 14.86
CA MET A 45 -11.98 5.46 14.06
C MET A 45 -13.22 5.65 13.18
N GLU A 46 -13.79 4.58 12.63
CA GLU A 46 -15.02 4.63 11.85
C GLU A 46 -16.24 4.93 12.74
N LYS A 47 -16.35 4.26 13.89
CA LYS A 47 -17.41 4.51 14.88
C LYS A 47 -17.42 5.94 15.38
N ASP A 48 -16.23 6.50 15.60
CA ASP A 48 -16.06 7.86 16.12
C ASP A 48 -16.14 8.93 15.02
N GLY A 49 -16.24 8.52 13.75
CA GLY A 49 -16.35 9.43 12.60
C GLY A 49 -15.02 10.09 12.19
N TYR A 50 -13.88 9.57 12.64
CA TYR A 50 -12.55 10.04 12.21
C TYR A 50 -12.09 9.42 10.89
N ALA A 51 -12.61 8.26 10.56
CA ALA A 51 -12.38 7.59 9.27
C ALA A 51 -13.70 7.20 8.64
N VAL A 52 -13.68 7.02 7.32
CA VAL A 52 -14.83 6.52 6.57
C VAL A 52 -14.34 5.40 5.65
N ALA A 53 -14.88 4.21 5.82
CA ALA A 53 -14.70 3.13 4.86
C ALA A 53 -15.41 3.52 3.55
N THR A 54 -14.73 3.34 2.44
CA THR A 54 -15.24 3.72 1.12
C THR A 54 -14.79 2.72 0.07
N GLU A 55 -15.61 2.47 -0.92
CA GLU A 55 -15.27 1.64 -2.08
C GLU A 55 -14.21 2.29 -3.00
N LYS A 56 -13.93 3.59 -2.80
CA LYS A 56 -12.96 4.36 -3.57
C LYS A 56 -11.73 4.68 -2.74
N SER A 57 -10.65 5.08 -3.42
CA SER A 57 -9.38 5.45 -2.79
C SER A 57 -9.43 6.67 -1.86
N GLY A 58 -10.51 7.47 -1.90
CA GLY A 58 -10.62 8.71 -1.14
C GLY A 58 -9.93 9.91 -1.79
N THR A 59 -9.37 9.76 -2.98
CA THR A 59 -8.66 10.83 -3.71
C THR A 59 -9.57 12.03 -3.99
N ASP A 60 -10.80 11.78 -4.44
CA ASP A 60 -11.76 12.85 -4.76
C ASP A 60 -12.15 13.64 -3.50
N GLU A 61 -12.34 12.95 -2.38
CA GLU A 61 -12.65 13.58 -1.09
C GLU A 61 -11.49 14.44 -0.58
N PHE A 62 -10.25 13.97 -0.75
CA PHE A 62 -9.07 14.73 -0.37
C PHE A 62 -8.89 15.98 -1.28
N ARG A 63 -9.06 15.84 -2.59
CA ARG A 63 -9.01 16.94 -3.55
C ARG A 63 -10.10 17.99 -3.29
N ALA A 64 -11.28 17.55 -2.87
CA ALA A 64 -12.39 18.43 -2.51
C ALA A 64 -12.22 19.09 -1.13
N GLY A 65 -11.20 18.72 -0.35
CA GLY A 65 -10.99 19.23 1.00
C GLY A 65 -11.93 18.66 2.06
N ASN A 66 -12.66 17.58 1.74
CA ASN A 66 -13.57 16.89 2.65
C ASN A 66 -12.83 15.95 3.62
N THR A 67 -11.60 15.56 3.27
CA THR A 67 -10.76 14.66 4.08
C THR A 67 -9.41 15.33 4.33
N GLY A 68 -8.99 15.40 5.59
CA GLY A 68 -7.72 16.01 5.99
C GLY A 68 -6.50 15.17 5.72
N MET A 69 -6.66 13.84 5.61
CA MET A 69 -5.58 12.88 5.34
C MET A 69 -6.11 11.72 4.51
N TYR A 70 -5.25 11.16 3.65
CA TYR A 70 -5.53 9.89 3.00
C TYR A 70 -4.22 9.16 2.70
N VAL A 71 -4.29 7.85 2.59
CA VAL A 71 -3.13 7.01 2.25
C VAL A 71 -3.20 6.66 0.78
N TYR A 72 -2.13 6.99 0.05
CA TYR A 72 -2.08 6.75 -1.38
C TYR A 72 -0.63 6.69 -1.89
N GLY A 73 -0.44 6.40 -3.18
CA GLY A 73 0.89 6.26 -3.76
C GLY A 73 1.45 7.56 -4.37
N SER A 74 2.75 7.56 -4.63
CA SER A 74 3.51 8.70 -5.18
C SER A 74 2.99 9.18 -6.54
N TRP A 75 2.31 8.32 -7.30
CA TRP A 75 1.71 8.66 -8.61
C TRP A 75 0.63 9.75 -8.54
N SER A 76 0.11 10.06 -7.36
CA SER A 76 -0.88 11.13 -7.16
C SER A 76 -0.27 12.53 -7.02
N ILE A 77 1.04 12.65 -6.79
CA ILE A 77 1.70 13.91 -6.47
C ILE A 77 1.49 14.95 -7.57
N ASN A 78 1.75 14.59 -8.82
CA ASN A 78 1.59 15.52 -9.93
C ASN A 78 0.14 15.97 -10.11
N THR A 79 -0.81 15.04 -10.05
CA THR A 79 -2.24 15.38 -10.16
C THR A 79 -2.68 16.34 -9.06
N LEU A 80 -2.25 16.13 -7.81
CA LEU A 80 -2.57 17.02 -6.71
C LEU A 80 -1.94 18.42 -6.89
N LYS A 81 -0.72 18.50 -7.41
CA LYS A 81 -0.06 19.77 -7.75
C LYS A 81 -0.79 20.51 -8.87
N GLU A 82 -1.16 19.81 -9.93
CA GLU A 82 -1.89 20.37 -11.08
C GLU A 82 -3.28 20.89 -10.67
N ASP A 83 -3.94 20.21 -9.76
CA ASP A 83 -5.23 20.63 -9.18
C ASP A 83 -5.09 21.77 -8.16
N GLY A 84 -3.88 22.21 -7.84
CA GLY A 84 -3.61 23.28 -6.88
C GLY A 84 -3.91 22.91 -5.42
N VAL A 85 -3.93 21.61 -5.09
CA VAL A 85 -4.14 21.15 -3.72
C VAL A 85 -2.89 21.46 -2.89
N ASN A 86 -3.08 22.12 -1.75
CA ASN A 86 -2.00 22.34 -0.78
C ASN A 86 -1.89 21.11 0.14
N PHE A 87 -0.85 20.32 -0.01
CA PHE A 87 -0.66 19.09 0.74
C PHE A 87 0.79 18.91 1.18
N GLY A 88 1.00 18.05 2.18
CA GLY A 88 2.31 17.53 2.56
C GLY A 88 2.28 16.00 2.53
N VAL A 89 3.45 15.39 2.53
CA VAL A 89 3.63 13.94 2.56
C VAL A 89 4.36 13.55 3.83
N VAL A 90 3.89 12.51 4.49
CA VAL A 90 4.51 11.95 5.69
C VAL A 90 4.53 10.42 5.60
N ASN A 91 5.39 9.79 6.36
CA ASN A 91 5.41 8.33 6.48
C ASN A 91 4.11 7.84 7.11
N ILE A 92 3.73 6.61 6.81
CA ILE A 92 2.61 5.94 7.47
C ILE A 92 2.92 5.83 8.96
N PRO A 93 1.95 6.12 9.85
CA PRO A 93 2.16 5.99 11.29
C PRO A 93 2.37 4.52 11.67
N SER A 94 3.20 4.28 12.70
CA SER A 94 3.44 2.97 13.30
C SER A 94 2.78 2.84 14.66
N PHE A 95 2.72 1.63 15.18
CA PHE A 95 2.19 1.32 16.50
C PHE A 95 3.31 1.34 17.55
N GLY A 96 3.19 2.22 18.53
CA GLY A 96 4.15 2.34 19.62
C GLY A 96 5.59 2.59 19.12
N SER A 97 6.51 1.66 19.41
CA SER A 97 7.91 1.72 19.00
C SER A 97 8.25 0.88 17.75
N GLN A 98 7.24 0.35 17.07
CA GLN A 98 7.46 -0.42 15.85
C GLN A 98 7.91 0.48 14.70
N PRO A 99 8.65 -0.02 13.71
CA PRO A 99 8.96 0.74 12.52
C PRO A 99 7.71 1.00 11.68
N SER A 100 7.74 2.09 10.95
CA SER A 100 6.73 2.42 9.95
C SER A 100 7.03 1.63 8.68
N ILE A 101 6.14 0.75 8.26
CA ILE A 101 6.35 -0.14 7.12
C ILE A 101 5.28 0.11 6.06
N SER A 102 5.68 0.16 4.81
CA SER A 102 4.79 0.32 3.66
C SER A 102 4.87 -0.87 2.71
N ILE A 103 3.82 -1.07 1.93
CA ILE A 103 3.88 -1.98 0.80
C ILE A 103 4.75 -1.35 -0.29
N LEU A 104 5.74 -2.11 -0.73
CA LEU A 104 6.55 -1.76 -1.88
C LEU A 104 5.96 -2.42 -3.13
N SER A 105 5.63 -1.61 -4.11
CA SER A 105 5.13 -2.06 -5.40
C SER A 105 5.90 -1.41 -6.52
N SER A 106 6.18 -2.16 -7.57
CA SER A 106 6.82 -1.64 -8.78
C SER A 106 6.13 -2.15 -10.02
N SER A 107 6.04 -1.29 -11.03
CA SER A 107 5.60 -1.69 -12.36
C SER A 107 6.78 -2.19 -13.16
N GLY A 108 6.62 -3.33 -13.83
CA GLY A 108 7.61 -3.90 -14.70
C GLY A 108 7.15 -3.92 -16.16
N ILE A 109 8.09 -3.76 -17.07
CA ILE A 109 7.86 -3.99 -18.49
C ILE A 109 8.51 -5.31 -18.91
N SER A 110 7.74 -6.16 -19.58
CA SER A 110 8.21 -7.46 -20.01
C SER A 110 7.90 -7.74 -21.49
N MET A 111 8.67 -8.63 -22.07
CA MET A 111 8.49 -9.07 -23.45
C MET A 111 7.95 -10.51 -23.46
N SER A 112 6.93 -10.76 -24.27
CA SER A 112 6.45 -12.13 -24.47
C SER A 112 7.56 -13.02 -25.05
N LYS A 113 7.75 -14.21 -24.48
CA LYS A 113 8.70 -15.20 -24.99
C LYS A 113 8.44 -15.62 -26.46
N ASP A 114 7.18 -15.51 -26.89
CA ASP A 114 6.72 -15.90 -28.24
C ASP A 114 6.66 -14.70 -29.20
N SER A 115 7.12 -13.52 -28.78
CA SER A 115 7.20 -12.35 -29.65
C SER A 115 8.05 -12.63 -30.88
N LYS A 116 7.54 -12.23 -32.04
CA LYS A 116 8.28 -12.29 -33.32
C LYS A 116 9.17 -11.07 -33.55
N ASN A 117 9.03 -10.05 -32.69
CA ASN A 117 9.75 -8.76 -32.81
C ASN A 117 10.61 -8.52 -31.57
N LYS A 118 11.36 -9.53 -31.12
CA LYS A 118 12.11 -9.46 -29.85
C LYS A 118 13.15 -8.36 -29.81
N GLU A 119 13.83 -8.11 -30.92
CA GLU A 119 14.84 -7.07 -31.03
C GLU A 119 14.20 -5.67 -30.84
N ALA A 120 13.11 -5.40 -31.55
CA ALA A 120 12.39 -4.13 -31.42
C ALA A 120 11.79 -3.95 -30.01
N ALA A 121 11.24 -5.02 -29.43
CA ALA A 121 10.73 -4.98 -28.06
C ALA A 121 11.85 -4.71 -27.03
N TRP A 122 13.03 -5.27 -27.25
CA TRP A 122 14.19 -5.01 -26.39
C TRP A 122 14.70 -3.58 -26.50
N GLU A 123 14.75 -3.01 -27.72
CA GLU A 123 15.09 -1.59 -27.91
C GLU A 123 14.08 -0.68 -27.19
N PHE A 124 12.78 -1.03 -27.22
CA PHE A 124 11.76 -0.29 -26.49
C PHE A 124 11.96 -0.40 -24.97
N ILE A 125 12.26 -1.59 -24.44
CA ILE A 125 12.53 -1.77 -23.00
C ILE A 125 13.74 -0.93 -22.58
N LYS A 126 14.82 -0.95 -23.34
CA LYS A 126 16.00 -0.12 -23.06
C LYS A 126 15.69 1.37 -23.07
N PHE A 127 14.92 1.83 -24.05
CA PHE A 127 14.45 3.21 -24.11
C PHE A 127 13.60 3.55 -22.87
N TRP A 128 12.62 2.72 -22.55
CA TRP A 128 11.70 2.94 -21.42
C TRP A 128 12.40 3.02 -20.07
N THR A 129 13.47 2.24 -19.89
CA THR A 129 14.22 2.14 -18.64
C THR A 129 15.47 3.03 -18.58
N ASN A 130 15.74 3.82 -19.60
CA ASN A 130 16.90 4.72 -19.64
C ASN A 130 16.72 5.92 -18.70
N GLU A 131 17.79 6.70 -18.54
CA GLU A 131 17.84 7.84 -17.65
C GLU A 131 16.86 8.95 -18.07
N GLU A 132 16.75 9.23 -19.36
CA GLU A 132 15.86 10.25 -19.91
C GLU A 132 14.39 9.93 -19.55
N MET A 133 13.95 8.70 -19.81
CA MET A 133 12.59 8.28 -19.49
C MET A 133 12.31 8.17 -17.99
N ASN A 134 13.33 7.87 -17.17
CA ASN A 134 13.18 7.94 -15.73
C ASN A 134 12.94 9.38 -15.25
N LYS A 135 13.61 10.37 -15.83
CA LYS A 135 13.39 11.80 -15.54
C LYS A 135 12.00 12.27 -15.97
N GLU A 136 11.58 11.93 -17.19
CA GLU A 136 10.28 12.33 -17.75
C GLU A 136 9.08 11.79 -16.96
N ARG A 137 9.27 10.69 -16.20
CA ARG A 137 8.20 10.09 -15.41
C ARG A 137 8.18 10.50 -13.94
N ILE A 138 9.06 11.42 -13.51
CA ILE A 138 9.02 11.95 -12.15
C ILE A 138 7.65 12.56 -11.87
N GLY A 139 7.03 12.12 -10.76
CA GLY A 139 5.68 12.51 -10.34
C GLY A 139 4.55 11.60 -10.85
N MET A 140 4.81 10.77 -11.88
CA MET A 140 3.96 9.64 -12.22
C MET A 140 4.36 8.38 -11.44
N GLU A 141 5.67 8.23 -11.21
CA GLU A 141 6.28 7.16 -10.42
C GLU A 141 7.60 7.65 -9.82
N LEU A 142 8.11 6.92 -8.85
CA LEU A 142 9.43 7.22 -8.29
C LEU A 142 10.53 6.75 -9.25
N PRO A 143 11.57 7.55 -9.51
CA PRO A 143 12.73 7.11 -10.26
C PRO A 143 13.37 5.87 -9.62
N VAL A 144 13.71 4.88 -10.46
CA VAL A 144 14.39 3.65 -10.01
C VAL A 144 15.90 3.69 -10.23
N LEU A 145 16.39 4.67 -10.99
CA LEU A 145 17.83 4.86 -11.23
C LEU A 145 18.41 5.84 -10.20
N TYR A 146 19.39 5.40 -9.43
CA TYR A 146 20.09 6.25 -8.45
C TYR A 146 20.67 7.51 -9.07
N SER A 147 21.20 7.43 -10.31
CA SER A 147 21.73 8.59 -11.03
C SER A 147 20.66 9.69 -11.26
N VAL A 148 19.42 9.29 -11.47
CA VAL A 148 18.27 10.22 -11.60
C VAL A 148 17.87 10.77 -10.24
N VAL A 149 17.79 9.92 -9.22
CA VAL A 149 17.45 10.35 -7.86
C VAL A 149 18.42 11.42 -7.37
N GLU A 150 19.73 11.22 -7.59
CA GLU A 150 20.78 12.18 -7.22
C GLU A 150 20.74 13.45 -8.08
N SER A 151 20.71 13.31 -9.43
CA SER A 151 20.80 14.47 -10.33
C SER A 151 19.60 15.40 -10.24
N GLU A 152 18.43 14.89 -9.90
CA GLU A 152 17.20 15.66 -9.76
C GLU A 152 16.90 16.05 -8.28
N GLY A 153 17.78 15.68 -7.33
CA GLY A 153 17.63 16.01 -5.92
C GLY A 153 16.31 15.50 -5.32
N ILE A 154 15.89 14.28 -5.73
CA ILE A 154 14.56 13.77 -5.36
C ILE A 154 14.43 13.56 -3.86
N MET A 155 15.47 13.10 -3.19
CA MET A 155 15.44 12.84 -1.75
C MET A 155 15.43 14.11 -0.89
N GLU A 156 15.77 15.26 -1.46
CA GLU A 156 15.69 16.57 -0.79
C GLU A 156 14.31 17.22 -0.95
N GLN A 157 13.46 16.69 -1.84
CA GLN A 157 12.10 17.21 -2.06
C GLN A 157 11.15 16.62 -1.02
N PRO A 158 10.47 17.47 -0.20
CA PRO A 158 9.68 17.02 0.94
C PRO A 158 8.50 16.11 0.56
N GLU A 159 8.01 16.21 -0.66
CA GLU A 159 6.93 15.35 -1.16
C GLU A 159 7.39 13.97 -1.62
N TYR A 160 8.70 13.76 -1.87
CA TYR A 160 9.25 12.48 -2.29
C TYR A 160 10.09 11.79 -1.22
N ALA A 161 10.78 12.54 -0.37
CA ALA A 161 11.65 12.00 0.68
C ALA A 161 10.98 10.92 1.56
N PRO A 162 9.71 11.07 2.01
CA PRO A 162 9.06 10.05 2.81
C PRO A 162 8.93 8.71 2.11
N PHE A 163 8.71 8.67 0.79
CA PHE A 163 8.62 7.42 0.03
C PHE A 163 9.95 6.66 0.02
N TYR A 164 11.08 7.34 -0.12
CA TYR A 164 12.40 6.69 -0.07
C TYR A 164 12.75 6.21 1.34
N THR A 165 12.36 6.96 2.37
CA THR A 165 12.47 6.49 3.76
C THR A 165 11.65 5.20 3.96
N MET A 166 10.43 5.15 3.45
CA MET A 166 9.59 3.96 3.52
C MET A 166 10.18 2.81 2.71
N LEU A 167 10.77 3.08 1.53
CA LEU A 167 11.45 2.07 0.71
C LEU A 167 12.58 1.39 1.48
N GLU A 168 13.44 2.16 2.15
CA GLU A 168 14.53 1.61 2.96
C GLU A 168 14.03 0.77 4.14
N GLN A 169 13.01 1.27 4.87
CA GLN A 169 12.45 0.59 6.04
C GLN A 169 11.67 -0.68 5.70
N SER A 170 11.15 -0.78 4.48
CA SER A 170 10.21 -1.83 4.08
C SER A 170 10.84 -2.89 3.16
N SER A 171 12.12 -2.77 2.83
CA SER A 171 12.81 -3.66 1.87
C SER A 171 12.82 -5.14 2.25
N ASP A 172 12.74 -5.44 3.54
CA ASP A 172 12.78 -6.81 4.08
C ASP A 172 11.38 -7.44 4.21
N TYR A 173 10.33 -6.68 3.88
CA TYR A 173 8.95 -7.16 4.00
C TYR A 173 8.43 -7.67 2.65
N THR A 174 7.93 -8.89 2.66
CA THR A 174 7.34 -9.53 1.48
C THR A 174 5.83 -9.61 1.64
N PRO A 175 5.04 -9.02 0.73
CA PRO A 175 3.59 -9.14 0.78
C PRO A 175 3.11 -10.58 0.79
N SER A 176 2.08 -10.88 1.58
CA SER A 176 1.45 -12.20 1.66
C SER A 176 0.97 -12.70 0.29
N SER A 177 0.68 -11.79 -0.64
CA SER A 177 0.36 -12.11 -2.03
C SER A 177 1.47 -12.85 -2.81
N PHE A 178 2.72 -12.81 -2.32
CA PHE A 178 3.84 -13.56 -2.90
C PHE A 178 4.21 -14.81 -2.09
N ILE A 179 3.68 -14.94 -0.87
CA ILE A 179 3.97 -16.06 0.04
C ILE A 179 2.85 -17.10 -0.02
N TYR A 180 1.60 -16.64 -0.01
CA TYR A 180 0.43 -17.50 0.07
C TYR A 180 -0.01 -17.96 -1.33
N GLU A 181 0.04 -19.27 -1.58
CA GLU A 181 -0.19 -19.85 -2.92
C GLU A 181 -1.60 -19.52 -3.47
N SER A 182 -2.63 -19.52 -2.63
CA SER A 182 -4.01 -19.19 -3.00
C SER A 182 -4.41 -17.77 -2.62
N TRP A 183 -3.52 -16.79 -2.79
CA TRP A 183 -3.78 -15.40 -2.38
C TRP A 183 -5.10 -14.83 -2.89
N SER A 184 -5.51 -15.14 -4.11
CA SER A 184 -6.77 -14.62 -4.65
C SER A 184 -7.99 -15.05 -3.82
N GLU A 185 -8.01 -16.32 -3.38
CA GLU A 185 -9.07 -16.86 -2.53
C GLU A 185 -9.00 -16.25 -1.12
N LEU A 186 -7.81 -16.20 -0.55
CA LEU A 186 -7.59 -15.58 0.77
C LEU A 186 -8.00 -14.10 0.74
N SER A 187 -7.60 -13.36 -0.27
CA SER A 187 -7.93 -11.93 -0.41
C SER A 187 -9.44 -11.69 -0.54
N GLU A 188 -10.17 -12.57 -1.23
CA GLU A 188 -11.63 -12.50 -1.30
C GLU A 188 -12.26 -12.75 0.08
N ASN A 189 -11.83 -13.78 0.79
CA ASN A 189 -12.31 -14.10 2.14
C ASN A 189 -11.99 -12.99 3.15
N LEU A 190 -10.78 -12.42 3.08
CA LEU A 190 -10.41 -11.26 3.89
C LEU A 190 -11.25 -10.04 3.58
N SER A 191 -11.55 -9.79 2.29
CA SER A 191 -12.42 -8.67 1.89
C SER A 191 -13.83 -8.80 2.49
N LEU A 192 -14.40 -9.99 2.48
CA LEU A 192 -15.70 -10.27 3.14
C LEU A 192 -15.62 -10.07 4.66
N SER A 193 -14.53 -10.50 5.28
CA SER A 193 -14.29 -10.29 6.71
C SER A 193 -14.15 -8.80 7.04
N PHE A 194 -13.47 -8.03 6.19
CA PHE A 194 -13.34 -6.58 6.36
C PHE A 194 -14.68 -5.85 6.22
N GLU A 195 -15.55 -6.28 5.31
CA GLU A 195 -16.91 -5.74 5.23
C GLU A 195 -17.68 -5.95 6.54
N ARG A 196 -17.55 -7.10 7.17
CA ARG A 196 -18.17 -7.40 8.48
C ARG A 196 -17.63 -6.50 9.60
N VAL A 197 -16.33 -6.24 9.59
CA VAL A 197 -15.67 -5.39 10.61
C VAL A 197 -15.97 -3.92 10.42
N PHE A 198 -15.98 -3.42 9.17
CA PHE A 198 -16.02 -1.99 8.86
C PHE A 198 -17.37 -1.49 8.30
N ASN A 199 -18.40 -2.34 8.20
CA ASN A 199 -19.73 -1.89 7.76
C ASN A 199 -20.40 -1.05 8.85
N PRO A 200 -20.62 0.25 8.65
CA PRO A 200 -21.18 1.12 9.69
C PRO A 200 -22.57 0.68 10.21
N SER A 201 -23.30 -0.10 9.41
CA SER A 201 -24.67 -0.54 9.75
C SER A 201 -24.68 -1.84 10.57
N ALA A 202 -23.58 -2.59 10.61
CA ALA A 202 -23.56 -3.93 11.20
C ALA A 202 -22.12 -4.35 11.59
N MET A 203 -21.38 -3.47 12.29
CA MET A 203 -20.02 -3.77 12.74
C MET A 203 -20.02 -4.96 13.69
N GLU A 204 -19.39 -6.05 13.26
CA GLU A 204 -19.18 -7.24 14.08
C GLU A 204 -17.96 -7.10 14.98
N ASN A 205 -17.84 -7.99 15.96
CA ASN A 205 -16.68 -8.01 16.85
C ASN A 205 -15.42 -8.42 16.08
N VAL A 206 -14.38 -7.61 16.16
CA VAL A 206 -13.12 -7.81 15.43
C VAL A 206 -12.48 -9.16 15.76
N SER A 207 -12.45 -9.53 17.07
CA SER A 207 -11.84 -10.80 17.48
C SER A 207 -12.55 -11.99 16.86
N ASP A 208 -13.89 -12.01 16.92
CA ASP A 208 -14.68 -13.13 16.41
C ASP A 208 -14.49 -13.29 14.89
N VAL A 209 -14.51 -12.18 14.16
CA VAL A 209 -14.32 -12.19 12.69
C VAL A 209 -12.93 -12.67 12.30
N LEU A 210 -11.88 -12.19 12.97
CA LEU A 210 -10.51 -12.58 12.64
C LEU A 210 -10.19 -14.03 13.10
N ASP A 211 -10.76 -14.48 14.20
CA ASP A 211 -10.63 -15.88 14.65
C ASP A 211 -11.30 -16.84 13.66
N GLU A 212 -12.45 -16.46 13.10
CA GLU A 212 -13.13 -17.22 12.05
C GLU A 212 -12.35 -17.20 10.73
N ALA A 213 -11.85 -16.04 10.32
CA ALA A 213 -11.08 -15.89 9.09
C ALA A 213 -9.75 -16.66 9.11
N ALA A 214 -9.10 -16.78 10.27
CA ALA A 214 -7.85 -17.52 10.43
C ALA A 214 -8.01 -19.05 10.34
N GLN A 215 -9.24 -19.58 10.41
CA GLN A 215 -9.53 -21.03 10.32
C GLN A 215 -9.84 -21.49 8.90
N GLN A 216 -9.89 -20.59 7.94
CA GLN A 216 -10.15 -20.87 6.51
C GLN A 216 -8.86 -21.20 5.75
#